data_52395d52d2971b248e828a317d90080f
#
_entry.id   52395d52d2971b248e828a317d90080f
#
_cell.length_a   1.000
_cell.length_b   1.000
_cell.length_c   1.000
_cell.angle_alpha   90.00
_cell.angle_beta   90.00
_cell.angle_gamma   90.00
#
_symmetry.space_group_name_H-M   'P 1'
#
loop_
_entity.id
_entity.type
_entity.pdbx_description
1 polymer ?
#
loop_
_entity_poly.entity_id
_entity_poly.type
_entity_poly.pdbx_seq_one_letter_code
_entity_poly.pdbx_strand_id
1 'polypeptide(L)'
;MPNRVDIAAFQKVMIVYNRNSGKQLFASMLARVNEVKKRLKQVIDPKSLEIVEIKSFEQVEGLAARICQEKYDWIIVAGGDGTLRAIIDVFAKHEHMPYVSVFPAGTVNLVAKELLMSNDPAKWVKRVSKGIVSPVQLGKANGHIFLTVAGIGFDSLVVDNVSELEKKLLSKLAYVWQGTEMMRKEFVYSNWRYKFQVRLDDEEEWYEAS
;
A
#
# COMPACT_ATOMS: atom_id res chain seq x y z
N MET A 1 19.45 11.51 2.76
CA MET A 1 18.77 12.59 3.50
C MET A 1 17.44 12.86 2.84
N PRO A 2 16.36 13.20 3.54
CA PRO A 2 15.11 13.55 2.92
C PRO A 2 15.26 14.83 2.09
N ASN A 3 14.76 14.80 0.87
CA ASN A 3 14.73 15.96 -0.01
C ASN A 3 13.44 16.76 0.20
N ARG A 4 13.44 18.02 -0.21
CA ARG A 4 12.25 18.85 -0.15
C ARG A 4 11.84 19.25 -1.56
N VAL A 5 10.55 19.08 -1.88
CA VAL A 5 9.95 19.46 -3.15
C VAL A 5 8.89 20.53 -2.92
N ASP A 6 8.72 21.41 -3.88
CA ASP A 6 7.61 22.37 -3.88
C ASP A 6 6.39 21.70 -4.53
N ILE A 7 5.47 21.21 -3.71
CA ILE A 7 4.26 20.56 -4.22
C ILE A 7 3.31 21.52 -4.94
N ALA A 8 3.42 22.82 -4.72
CA ALA A 8 2.63 23.81 -5.44
C ALA A 8 3.05 23.95 -6.91
N ALA A 9 4.28 23.54 -7.24
CA ALA A 9 4.79 23.51 -8.60
C ALA A 9 4.30 22.31 -9.42
N PHE A 10 3.68 21.31 -8.79
CA PHE A 10 3.20 20.12 -9.49
C PHE A 10 2.05 20.47 -10.44
N GLN A 11 2.20 20.06 -11.71
CA GLN A 11 1.25 20.34 -12.77
C GLN A 11 0.16 19.29 -12.87
N LYS A 12 0.50 18.02 -12.62
CA LYS A 12 -0.42 16.88 -12.74
C LYS A 12 -0.39 16.04 -11.47
N VAL A 13 -1.50 16.06 -10.76
CA VAL A 13 -1.69 15.31 -9.52
C VAL A 13 -2.94 14.44 -9.62
N MET A 14 -2.85 13.20 -9.18
CA MET A 14 -3.98 12.28 -9.19
C MET A 14 -4.20 11.67 -7.81
N ILE A 15 -5.45 11.65 -7.36
CA ILE A 15 -5.88 10.83 -6.23
C ILE A 15 -6.50 9.54 -6.78
N VAL A 16 -5.85 8.44 -6.50
CA VAL A 16 -6.35 7.10 -6.85
C VAL A 16 -6.94 6.48 -5.60
N TYR A 17 -8.20 6.06 -5.65
CA TYR A 17 -8.82 5.40 -4.51
C TYR A 17 -9.44 4.06 -4.90
N ASN A 18 -9.41 3.11 -3.95
CA ASN A 18 -10.05 1.81 -4.11
C ASN A 18 -11.32 1.77 -3.27
N ARG A 19 -12.47 1.60 -3.93
CA ARG A 19 -13.79 1.47 -3.30
C ARG A 19 -13.82 0.39 -2.22
N ASN A 20 -13.12 -0.71 -2.43
CA ASN A 20 -13.14 -1.88 -1.57
C ASN A 20 -12.09 -1.82 -0.44
N SER A 21 -11.35 -0.73 -0.30
CA SER A 21 -10.35 -0.59 0.76
C SER A 21 -11.00 -0.32 2.12
N GLY A 22 -10.68 -1.19 3.09
CA GLY A 22 -11.05 -1.02 4.49
C GLY A 22 -12.48 -1.43 4.83
N LYS A 23 -12.82 -1.30 6.13
CA LYS A 23 -14.14 -1.62 6.70
C LYS A 23 -15.19 -0.51 6.56
N GLN A 24 -14.81 0.61 5.97
CA GLN A 24 -15.68 1.77 5.87
C GLN A 24 -16.68 1.60 4.74
N LEU A 25 -17.92 2.01 4.99
CA LEU A 25 -18.95 2.16 3.95
C LEU A 25 -18.39 3.05 2.81
N PHE A 26 -18.63 2.65 1.57
CA PHE A 26 -18.17 3.36 0.38
C PHE A 26 -18.41 4.88 0.43
N ALA A 27 -19.59 5.29 0.91
CA ALA A 27 -19.92 6.70 1.05
C ALA A 27 -18.93 7.46 1.96
N SER A 28 -18.41 6.82 3.01
CA SER A 28 -17.43 7.44 3.91
C SER A 28 -16.05 7.57 3.28
N MET A 29 -15.63 6.62 2.42
CA MET A 29 -14.36 6.69 1.70
C MET A 29 -14.36 7.86 0.70
N LEU A 30 -15.39 7.92 -0.15
CA LEU A 30 -15.50 8.99 -1.14
C LEU A 30 -15.59 10.37 -0.45
N ALA A 31 -16.32 10.48 0.66
CA ALA A 31 -16.39 11.72 1.43
C ALA A 31 -15.00 12.15 1.94
N ARG A 32 -14.19 11.22 2.45
CA ARG A 32 -12.82 11.50 2.93
C ARG A 32 -11.89 11.89 1.79
N VAL A 33 -11.97 11.22 0.64
CA VAL A 33 -11.19 11.57 -0.56
C VAL A 33 -11.58 12.96 -1.06
N ASN A 34 -12.86 13.30 -1.07
CA ASN A 34 -13.35 14.63 -1.43
C ASN A 34 -12.87 15.71 -0.44
N GLU A 35 -12.80 15.40 0.86
CA GLU A 35 -12.26 16.33 1.85
C GLU A 35 -10.76 16.54 1.65
N VAL A 36 -9.99 15.48 1.36
CA VAL A 36 -8.57 15.59 0.97
C VAL A 36 -8.43 16.48 -0.27
N LYS A 37 -9.22 16.23 -1.33
CA LYS A 37 -9.24 17.05 -2.54
C LYS A 37 -9.53 18.52 -2.24
N LYS A 38 -10.56 18.80 -1.44
CA LYS A 38 -10.95 20.17 -1.07
C LYS A 38 -9.80 20.91 -0.40
N ARG A 39 -9.09 20.26 0.52
CA ARG A 39 -7.96 20.86 1.24
C ARG A 39 -6.71 21.00 0.37
N LEU A 40 -6.43 20.02 -0.49
CA LEU A 40 -5.32 20.11 -1.44
C LEU A 40 -5.46 21.26 -2.42
N LYS A 41 -6.67 21.60 -2.86
CA LYS A 41 -6.96 22.75 -3.70
C LYS A 41 -6.51 24.10 -3.11
N GLN A 42 -6.20 24.15 -1.82
CA GLN A 42 -5.65 25.34 -1.18
C GLN A 42 -4.12 25.41 -1.27
N VAL A 43 -3.48 24.32 -1.70
CA VAL A 43 -2.01 24.16 -1.71
C VAL A 43 -1.46 23.96 -3.12
N ILE A 44 -2.25 23.33 -4.03
CA ILE A 44 -1.89 23.06 -5.42
C ILE A 44 -2.93 23.66 -6.36
N ASP A 45 -2.55 23.86 -7.64
CA ASP A 45 -3.49 24.35 -8.67
C ASP A 45 -4.68 23.38 -8.81
N PRO A 46 -5.93 23.88 -8.67
CA PRO A 46 -7.13 23.07 -8.83
C PRO A 46 -7.26 22.34 -10.17
N LYS A 47 -6.67 22.88 -11.23
CA LYS A 47 -6.70 22.29 -12.57
C LYS A 47 -5.85 21.03 -12.70
N SER A 48 -4.85 20.90 -11.84
CA SER A 48 -3.90 19.78 -11.86
C SER A 48 -4.36 18.55 -11.06
N LEU A 49 -5.53 18.60 -10.42
CA LEU A 49 -5.97 17.56 -9.46
C LEU A 49 -7.13 16.73 -9.99
N GLU A 50 -6.87 15.49 -10.35
CA GLU A 50 -7.83 14.48 -10.78
C GLU A 50 -8.14 13.46 -9.66
N ILE A 51 -9.34 12.86 -9.68
CA ILE A 51 -9.70 11.71 -8.82
C ILE A 51 -10.08 10.55 -9.73
N VAL A 52 -9.48 9.37 -9.49
CA VAL A 52 -9.75 8.14 -10.21
C VAL A 52 -10.11 7.02 -9.23
N GLU A 53 -11.21 6.32 -9.49
CA GLU A 53 -11.62 5.14 -8.75
C GLU A 53 -11.03 3.88 -9.40
N ILE A 54 -10.39 3.04 -8.60
CA ILE A 54 -10.02 1.67 -8.99
C ILE A 54 -11.10 0.71 -8.49
N LYS A 55 -11.72 -0.02 -9.38
CA LYS A 55 -12.73 -1.05 -9.09
C LYS A 55 -12.16 -2.45 -9.04
N SER A 56 -11.08 -2.70 -9.79
CA SER A 56 -10.38 -3.98 -9.86
C SER A 56 -8.87 -3.78 -10.04
N PHE A 57 -8.10 -4.82 -9.77
CA PHE A 57 -6.63 -4.76 -9.93
C PHE A 57 -6.21 -4.71 -11.40
N GLU A 58 -7.00 -5.25 -12.33
CA GLU A 58 -6.71 -5.19 -13.77
C GLU A 58 -6.67 -3.75 -14.29
N GLN A 59 -7.46 -2.86 -13.68
CA GLN A 59 -7.46 -1.44 -14.05
C GLN A 59 -6.18 -0.71 -13.64
N VAL A 60 -5.40 -1.26 -12.70
CA VAL A 60 -4.19 -0.61 -12.19
C VAL A 60 -3.13 -0.50 -13.28
N GLU A 61 -2.98 -1.53 -14.12
CA GLU A 61 -1.97 -1.53 -15.18
C GLU A 61 -2.23 -0.45 -16.23
N GLY A 62 -3.46 -0.36 -16.72
CA GLY A 62 -3.83 0.70 -17.67
C GLY A 62 -3.74 2.11 -17.07
N LEU A 63 -4.12 2.25 -15.79
CA LEU A 63 -4.00 3.51 -15.08
C LEU A 63 -2.53 3.91 -14.89
N ALA A 64 -1.65 3.00 -14.53
CA ALA A 64 -0.24 3.29 -14.36
C ALA A 64 0.44 3.62 -15.69
N ALA A 65 0.10 2.94 -16.78
CA ALA A 65 0.56 3.29 -18.10
C ALA A 65 0.16 4.74 -18.48
N ARG A 66 -1.09 5.11 -18.23
CA ARG A 66 -1.59 6.48 -18.44
C ARG A 66 -0.80 7.50 -17.59
N ILE A 67 -0.60 7.22 -16.31
CA ILE A 67 0.16 8.10 -15.40
C ILE A 67 1.57 8.33 -15.91
N CYS A 68 2.24 7.29 -16.38
CA CYS A 68 3.60 7.38 -16.93
C CYS A 68 3.62 8.14 -18.26
N GLN A 69 2.72 7.85 -19.20
CA GLN A 69 2.62 8.52 -20.51
C GLN A 69 2.31 10.00 -20.37
N GLU A 70 1.36 10.34 -19.51
CA GLU A 70 0.96 11.72 -19.28
C GLU A 70 1.89 12.48 -18.32
N LYS A 71 2.90 11.81 -17.76
CA LYS A 71 3.92 12.35 -16.85
C LYS A 71 3.30 13.07 -15.63
N TYR A 72 2.50 12.33 -14.87
CA TYR A 72 2.01 12.83 -13.58
C TYR A 72 3.16 13.07 -12.62
N ASP A 73 3.13 14.18 -11.90
CA ASP A 73 4.15 14.53 -10.91
C ASP A 73 3.92 13.81 -9.59
N TRP A 74 2.67 13.68 -9.18
CA TRP A 74 2.32 13.16 -7.86
C TRP A 74 1.06 12.31 -7.88
N ILE A 75 1.15 11.12 -7.30
CA ILE A 75 0.04 10.19 -7.12
C ILE A 75 -0.25 10.02 -5.64
N ILE A 76 -1.50 10.19 -5.26
CA ILE A 76 -2.00 10.00 -3.90
C ILE A 76 -2.84 8.74 -3.90
N VAL A 77 -2.35 7.69 -3.25
CA VAL A 77 -3.06 6.41 -3.12
C VAL A 77 -3.92 6.43 -1.86
N ALA A 78 -5.22 6.60 -2.03
CA ALA A 78 -6.19 6.47 -0.95
C ALA A 78 -6.67 5.01 -0.87
N GLY A 79 -5.97 4.22 -0.07
CA GLY A 79 -6.18 2.78 0.01
C GLY A 79 -5.43 2.12 1.15
N GLY A 80 -5.41 0.80 1.15
CA GLY A 80 -4.59 -0.03 2.04
C GLY A 80 -3.28 -0.45 1.39
N ASP A 81 -2.47 -1.22 2.13
CA ASP A 81 -1.15 -1.69 1.70
C ASP A 81 -1.22 -2.48 0.37
N GLY A 82 -2.26 -3.31 0.17
CA GLY A 82 -2.45 -4.07 -1.08
C GLY A 82 -2.69 -3.18 -2.30
N THR A 83 -3.47 -2.09 -2.16
CA THR A 83 -3.70 -1.13 -3.24
C THR A 83 -2.41 -0.37 -3.57
N LEU A 84 -1.68 0.06 -2.54
CA LEU A 84 -0.41 0.75 -2.71
C LEU A 84 0.61 -0.15 -3.41
N ARG A 85 0.76 -1.42 -2.95
CA ARG A 85 1.65 -2.40 -3.55
C ARG A 85 1.34 -2.62 -5.03
N ALA A 86 0.07 -2.81 -5.39
CA ALA A 86 -0.33 -3.05 -6.78
C ALA A 86 0.07 -1.88 -7.70
N ILE A 87 -0.10 -0.64 -7.24
CA ILE A 87 0.28 0.56 -8.00
C ILE A 87 1.81 0.66 -8.14
N ILE A 88 2.55 0.44 -7.07
CA ILE A 88 4.02 0.48 -7.08
C ILE A 88 4.60 -0.63 -7.95
N ASP A 89 4.03 -1.85 -7.91
CA ASP A 89 4.48 -2.98 -8.73
C ASP A 89 4.40 -2.68 -10.24
N VAL A 90 3.40 -1.92 -10.66
CA VAL A 90 3.30 -1.48 -12.06
C VAL A 90 4.26 -0.33 -12.35
N PHE A 91 4.37 0.67 -11.47
CA PHE A 91 5.30 1.78 -11.68
C PHE A 91 6.75 1.32 -11.81
N ALA A 92 7.15 0.30 -11.05
CA ALA A 92 8.51 -0.27 -11.12
C ALA A 92 8.87 -0.87 -12.49
N LYS A 93 7.90 -1.05 -13.38
CA LYS A 93 8.09 -1.52 -14.76
C LYS A 93 8.24 -0.37 -15.78
N HIS A 94 8.09 0.88 -15.33
CA HIS A 94 8.14 2.06 -16.18
C HIS A 94 9.31 2.97 -15.80
N GLU A 95 9.84 3.68 -16.77
CA GLU A 95 10.96 4.64 -16.57
C GLU A 95 10.53 5.87 -15.76
N HIS A 96 9.31 6.36 -15.97
CA HIS A 96 8.78 7.49 -15.22
C HIS A 96 8.09 7.03 -13.96
N MET A 97 8.59 7.45 -12.81
CA MET A 97 8.00 7.19 -11.52
C MET A 97 7.58 8.50 -10.85
N PRO A 98 6.28 8.77 -10.67
CA PRO A 98 5.81 9.95 -9.97
C PRO A 98 6.14 9.90 -8.49
N TYR A 99 6.09 11.04 -7.80
CA TYR A 99 6.05 11.02 -6.34
C TYR A 99 4.79 10.29 -5.87
N VAL A 100 4.92 9.48 -4.82
CA VAL A 100 3.79 8.72 -4.29
C VAL A 100 3.55 9.09 -2.83
N SER A 101 2.29 9.31 -2.48
CA SER A 101 1.85 9.47 -1.10
C SER A 101 0.70 8.52 -0.80
N VAL A 102 0.63 8.00 0.42
CA VAL A 102 -0.47 7.14 0.86
C VAL A 102 -1.40 7.90 1.81
N PHE A 103 -2.70 7.92 1.48
CA PHE A 103 -3.75 8.29 2.40
C PHE A 103 -4.36 7.01 2.98
N PRO A 104 -4.13 6.72 4.29
CA PRO A 104 -4.48 5.43 4.86
C PRO A 104 -5.98 5.22 4.94
N ALA A 105 -6.48 4.24 4.21
CA ALA A 105 -7.88 3.91 4.11
C ALA A 105 -8.17 2.40 4.22
N GLY A 106 -7.14 1.58 4.32
CA GLY A 106 -7.23 0.14 4.56
C GLY A 106 -7.37 -0.21 6.04
N THR A 107 -7.30 -1.51 6.34
CA THR A 107 -7.47 -2.04 7.70
C THR A 107 -6.21 -1.88 8.55
N VAL A 108 -5.04 -2.20 8.02
CA VAL A 108 -3.77 -2.24 8.77
C VAL A 108 -2.90 -1.02 8.45
N ASN A 109 -2.68 -0.72 7.17
CA ASN A 109 -1.92 0.43 6.66
C ASN A 109 -0.51 0.52 7.24
N LEU A 110 0.28 -0.54 7.09
CA LEU A 110 1.64 -0.63 7.64
C LEU A 110 2.54 0.48 7.10
N VAL A 111 2.58 0.65 5.78
CA VAL A 111 3.38 1.70 5.13
C VAL A 111 3.01 3.09 5.64
N ALA A 112 1.71 3.36 5.75
CA ALA A 112 1.24 4.66 6.22
C ALA A 112 1.62 4.91 7.70
N LYS A 113 1.63 3.87 8.53
CA LYS A 113 2.07 3.96 9.94
C LYS A 113 3.57 4.23 10.04
N GLU A 114 4.40 3.54 9.28
CA GLU A 114 5.84 3.77 9.25
C GLU A 114 6.17 5.21 8.80
N LEU A 115 5.42 5.70 7.81
CA LEU A 115 5.53 7.08 7.34
C LEU A 115 4.83 8.10 8.26
N LEU A 116 4.26 7.68 9.38
CA LEU A 116 3.49 8.52 10.32
C LEU A 116 2.37 9.31 9.63
N MET A 117 1.71 8.71 8.63
CA MET A 117 0.59 9.32 7.90
C MET A 117 -0.71 9.18 8.69
N SER A 118 -1.41 10.29 8.86
CA SER A 118 -2.71 10.32 9.52
C SER A 118 -3.84 9.90 8.59
N ASN A 119 -4.87 9.27 9.13
CA ASN A 119 -6.12 9.02 8.42
C ASN A 119 -7.10 10.22 8.48
N ASP A 120 -6.77 11.26 9.22
CA ASP A 120 -7.50 12.53 9.23
C ASP A 120 -7.06 13.40 8.04
N PRO A 121 -8.00 13.84 7.17
CA PRO A 121 -7.65 14.62 5.97
C PRO A 121 -6.88 15.91 6.24
N ALA A 122 -7.21 16.63 7.33
CA ALA A 122 -6.56 17.90 7.62
C ALA A 122 -5.10 17.68 8.09
N LYS A 123 -4.89 16.72 8.97
CA LYS A 123 -3.55 16.35 9.45
C LYS A 123 -2.69 15.79 8.32
N TRP A 124 -3.30 14.98 7.45
CA TRP A 124 -2.62 14.40 6.30
C TRP A 124 -2.15 15.48 5.32
N VAL A 125 -3.06 16.38 4.90
CA VAL A 125 -2.71 17.49 3.99
C VAL A 125 -1.63 18.38 4.62
N LYS A 126 -1.76 18.76 5.89
CA LYS A 126 -0.73 19.55 6.61
C LYS A 126 0.64 18.86 6.59
N ARG A 127 0.69 17.51 6.62
CA ARG A 127 1.94 16.77 6.56
C ARG A 127 2.55 16.79 5.17
N VAL A 128 1.78 16.43 4.14
CA VAL A 128 2.30 16.36 2.75
C VAL A 128 2.64 17.74 2.20
N SER A 129 1.94 18.79 2.65
CA SER A 129 2.23 20.19 2.26
C SER A 129 3.63 20.67 2.68
N LYS A 130 4.31 19.95 3.57
CA LYS A 130 5.72 20.23 3.89
C LYS A 130 6.68 19.90 2.75
N GLY A 131 6.23 19.12 1.76
CA GLY A 131 7.01 18.73 0.61
C GLY A 131 8.23 17.85 0.94
N ILE A 132 8.22 17.16 2.09
CA ILE A 132 9.31 16.28 2.49
C ILE A 132 9.14 14.95 1.77
N VAL A 133 10.12 14.58 0.96
CA VAL A 133 10.19 13.31 0.24
C VAL A 133 11.39 12.49 0.70
N SER A 134 11.22 11.18 0.75
CA SER A 134 12.27 10.23 1.07
C SER A 134 12.26 9.09 0.06
N PRO A 135 13.43 8.63 -0.40
CA PRO A 135 13.49 7.39 -1.18
C PRO A 135 13.04 6.23 -0.30
N VAL A 136 12.27 5.33 -0.89
CA VAL A 136 11.86 4.07 -0.26
C VAL A 136 12.48 2.94 -1.04
N GLN A 137 13.23 2.08 -0.35
CA GLN A 137 13.76 0.86 -0.93
C GLN A 137 12.63 -0.16 -1.05
N LEU A 138 12.52 -0.77 -2.22
CA LEU A 138 11.54 -1.82 -2.49
C LEU A 138 12.26 -3.17 -2.40
N GLY A 139 11.67 -4.10 -1.63
CA GLY A 139 12.10 -5.47 -1.67
C GLY A 139 11.44 -6.23 -2.82
N LYS A 140 12.11 -7.27 -3.33
CA LYS A 140 11.57 -8.16 -4.36
C LYS A 140 11.79 -9.61 -3.94
N ALA A 141 10.72 -10.39 -3.89
CA ALA A 141 10.76 -11.80 -3.58
C ALA A 141 10.08 -12.59 -4.70
N ASN A 142 10.81 -13.53 -5.34
CA ASN A 142 10.31 -14.34 -6.46
C ASN A 142 9.65 -13.51 -7.57
N GLY A 143 10.22 -12.34 -7.89
CA GLY A 143 9.70 -11.44 -8.91
C GLY A 143 8.58 -10.50 -8.45
N HIS A 144 8.06 -10.64 -7.24
CA HIS A 144 7.00 -9.79 -6.68
C HIS A 144 7.57 -8.73 -5.73
N ILE A 145 7.11 -7.50 -5.89
CA ILE A 145 7.53 -6.39 -5.01
C ILE A 145 6.77 -6.48 -3.67
N PHE A 146 7.52 -6.22 -2.58
CA PHE A 146 6.95 -5.97 -1.28
C PHE A 146 7.45 -4.62 -0.71
N LEU A 147 6.63 -3.98 0.11
CA LEU A 147 6.87 -2.62 0.61
C LEU A 147 7.41 -2.60 2.05
N THR A 148 7.01 -3.57 2.87
CA THR A 148 7.35 -3.62 4.30
C THR A 148 7.85 -5.00 4.70
N VAL A 149 7.06 -6.04 4.50
CA VAL A 149 7.34 -7.41 4.98
C VAL A 149 6.97 -8.41 3.89
N ALA A 150 7.83 -9.40 3.68
CA ALA A 150 7.53 -10.64 2.99
C ALA A 150 7.51 -11.77 4.03
N GLY A 151 6.39 -12.45 4.19
CA GLY A 151 6.22 -13.56 5.12
C GLY A 151 6.32 -14.90 4.40
N ILE A 152 6.97 -15.88 5.03
CA ILE A 152 7.08 -17.27 4.54
C ILE A 152 6.68 -18.22 5.69
N GLY A 153 6.08 -19.35 5.36
CA GLY A 153 5.72 -20.38 6.33
C GLY A 153 4.42 -20.05 7.08
N PHE A 154 4.43 -20.08 8.40
CA PHE A 154 3.24 -19.92 9.23
C PHE A 154 2.48 -18.61 8.95
N ASP A 155 3.17 -17.50 8.79
CA ASP A 155 2.55 -16.22 8.50
C ASP A 155 1.77 -16.23 7.18
N SER A 156 2.29 -16.88 6.14
CA SER A 156 1.59 -17.01 4.85
C SER A 156 0.35 -17.87 4.97
N LEU A 157 0.42 -18.97 5.71
CA LEU A 157 -0.72 -19.86 5.98
C LEU A 157 -1.85 -19.12 6.72
N VAL A 158 -1.52 -18.30 7.70
CA VAL A 158 -2.51 -17.48 8.42
C VAL A 158 -3.18 -16.50 7.47
N VAL A 159 -2.42 -15.85 6.60
CA VAL A 159 -2.96 -14.88 5.63
C VAL A 159 -3.86 -15.56 4.59
N ASP A 160 -3.48 -16.72 4.07
CA ASP A 160 -4.21 -17.45 3.03
C ASP A 160 -5.51 -18.05 3.56
N ASN A 161 -5.53 -18.51 4.81
CA ASN A 161 -6.71 -19.14 5.42
C ASN A 161 -7.75 -18.14 5.97
N VAL A 162 -7.41 -16.86 6.08
CA VAL A 162 -8.39 -15.83 6.47
C VAL A 162 -9.25 -15.44 5.27
N SER A 163 -10.49 -15.90 5.24
CA SER A 163 -11.43 -15.56 4.16
C SER A 163 -11.64 -14.05 4.02
N GLU A 164 -12.01 -13.59 2.81
CA GLU A 164 -12.27 -12.17 2.55
C GLU A 164 -13.37 -11.58 3.48
N LEU A 165 -14.36 -12.40 3.83
CA LEU A 165 -15.43 -12.04 4.76
C LEU A 165 -14.93 -11.91 6.20
N GLU A 166 -14.05 -12.81 6.63
CA GLU A 166 -13.42 -12.78 7.95
C GLU A 166 -12.42 -11.63 8.05
N LYS A 167 -11.66 -11.36 6.98
CA LYS A 167 -10.82 -10.14 6.87
C LYS A 167 -11.64 -8.86 7.05
N LYS A 168 -12.88 -8.82 6.55
CA LYS A 168 -13.79 -7.67 6.69
C LYS A 168 -14.48 -7.58 8.05
N LEU A 169 -14.86 -8.72 8.64
CA LEU A 169 -15.67 -8.74 9.87
C LEU A 169 -14.87 -8.75 11.18
N LEU A 170 -13.72 -9.39 11.23
CA LEU A 170 -13.03 -9.72 12.47
C LEU A 170 -11.61 -9.12 12.64
N SER A 171 -11.14 -8.32 11.69
CA SER A 171 -9.89 -7.57 11.64
C SER A 171 -8.69 -8.03 12.50
N LYS A 172 -8.64 -7.79 13.77
CA LYS A 172 -7.52 -8.17 14.64
C LYS A 172 -7.77 -9.48 15.39
N LEU A 173 -9.03 -9.77 15.72
CA LEU A 173 -9.41 -10.96 16.49
C LEU A 173 -9.39 -12.22 15.63
N ALA A 174 -9.71 -12.15 14.34
CA ALA A 174 -9.63 -13.29 13.44
C ALA A 174 -8.18 -13.74 13.21
N TYR A 175 -7.24 -12.79 13.08
CA TYR A 175 -5.82 -13.14 13.00
C TYR A 175 -5.32 -13.85 14.27
N VAL A 176 -5.74 -13.37 15.44
CA VAL A 176 -5.36 -14.02 16.72
C VAL A 176 -6.04 -15.37 16.87
N TRP A 177 -7.33 -15.48 16.54
CA TRP A 177 -8.04 -16.76 16.69
C TRP A 177 -7.56 -17.81 15.67
N GLN A 178 -7.47 -17.46 14.39
CA GLN A 178 -6.95 -18.39 13.38
C GLN A 178 -5.51 -18.80 13.69
N GLY A 179 -4.69 -17.86 14.15
CA GLY A 179 -3.35 -18.17 14.63
C GLY A 179 -3.36 -19.21 15.77
N THR A 180 -4.26 -19.06 16.75
CA THR A 180 -4.37 -20.04 17.86
C THR A 180 -4.94 -21.38 17.42
N GLU A 181 -5.92 -21.42 16.52
CA GLU A 181 -6.47 -22.67 15.97
C GLU A 181 -5.44 -23.41 15.10
N MET A 182 -4.68 -22.69 14.29
CA MET A 182 -3.59 -23.26 13.49
C MET A 182 -2.44 -23.72 14.37
N MET A 183 -2.02 -22.94 15.37
CA MET A 183 -1.02 -23.37 16.36
C MET A 183 -1.48 -24.63 17.08
N ARG A 184 -2.76 -24.75 17.43
CA ARG A 184 -3.30 -25.96 18.06
C ARG A 184 -3.26 -27.16 17.12
N LYS A 185 -3.60 -26.97 15.84
CA LYS A 185 -3.52 -28.03 14.83
C LYS A 185 -2.07 -28.43 14.53
N GLU A 186 -1.18 -27.47 14.36
CA GLU A 186 0.24 -27.72 14.12
C GLU A 186 0.95 -28.32 15.35
N PHE A 187 0.60 -27.89 16.56
CA PHE A 187 1.13 -28.47 17.78
C PHE A 187 0.70 -29.94 17.96
N VAL A 188 -0.49 -30.29 17.47
CA VAL A 188 -0.98 -31.68 17.47
C VAL A 188 -0.34 -32.52 16.36
N TYR A 189 0.03 -31.90 15.23
CA TYR A 189 0.71 -32.54 14.10
C TYR A 189 2.22 -32.26 14.06
N SER A 190 2.84 -32.01 15.17
CA SER A 190 4.11 -31.37 15.49
C SER A 190 5.39 -32.00 14.91
N ASN A 191 5.48 -32.22 13.62
CA ASN A 191 6.77 -32.51 12.97
C ASN A 191 7.00 -31.71 11.67
N TRP A 192 6.22 -30.68 11.41
CA TRP A 192 6.38 -29.85 10.22
C TRP A 192 7.31 -28.67 10.52
N ARG A 193 8.61 -28.91 10.48
CA ARG A 193 9.57 -27.83 10.35
C ARG A 193 9.65 -27.47 8.87
N TYR A 194 9.12 -26.32 8.50
CA TYR A 194 9.32 -25.78 7.17
C TYR A 194 10.80 -25.42 7.04
N LYS A 195 11.52 -26.16 6.21
CA LYS A 195 12.85 -25.75 5.80
C LYS A 195 12.72 -24.94 4.53
N PHE A 196 13.25 -23.75 4.51
CA PHE A 196 13.32 -22.93 3.32
C PHE A 196 14.73 -22.37 3.15
N GLN A 197 15.09 -22.11 1.91
CA GLN A 197 16.35 -21.51 1.56
C GLN A 197 16.09 -20.10 1.01
N VAL A 198 16.89 -19.15 1.46
CA VAL A 198 16.84 -17.76 1.01
C VAL A 198 18.18 -17.41 0.41
N ARG A 199 18.17 -16.78 -0.73
CA ARG A 199 19.34 -16.14 -1.32
C ARG A 199 19.05 -14.65 -1.46
N LEU A 200 19.96 -13.83 -0.98
CA LEU A 200 19.81 -12.38 -0.98
C LEU A 200 20.49 -11.79 -2.22
N ASP A 201 19.76 -11.01 -2.96
CA ASP A 201 20.24 -10.30 -4.16
C ASP A 201 21.06 -11.21 -5.12
N ASP A 202 22.29 -10.82 -5.44
CA ASP A 202 23.18 -11.55 -6.35
C ASP A 202 24.20 -12.43 -5.61
N GLU A 203 23.99 -12.71 -4.31
CA GLU A 203 24.86 -13.59 -3.54
C GLU A 203 24.80 -15.02 -4.09
N GLU A 204 25.94 -15.73 -4.07
CA GLU A 204 26.00 -17.14 -4.47
C GLU A 204 25.54 -18.08 -3.35
N GLU A 205 25.59 -17.62 -2.10
CA GLU A 205 25.29 -18.41 -0.91
C GLU A 205 23.78 -18.47 -0.62
N TRP A 206 23.32 -19.66 -0.24
CA TRP A 206 21.95 -19.91 0.20
C TRP A 206 21.92 -20.02 1.72
N TYR A 207 21.02 -19.28 2.36
CA TYR A 207 20.79 -19.32 3.80
C TYR A 207 19.62 -20.25 4.09
N GLU A 208 19.84 -21.23 4.98
CA GLU A 208 18.76 -22.09 5.48
C GLU A 208 18.11 -21.44 6.68
N ALA A 209 16.77 -21.51 6.71
CA ALA A 209 15.94 -21.09 7.83
C ALA A 209 14.86 -22.12 8.11
N SER A 210 14.39 -22.20 9.37
CA SER A 210 13.38 -23.18 9.86
C SER A 210 12.45 -22.53 10.88
#